data_5166d6730830b409a01f8fc6760ec3f5
#
_entry.id   5166d6730830b409a01f8fc6760ec3f5
#
_cell.length_a   1.000
_cell.length_b   1.000
_cell.length_c   1.000
_cell.angle_alpha   90.00
_cell.angle_beta   90.00
_cell.angle_gamma   90.00
#
_symmetry.space_group_name_H-M   'P 1'
#
loop_
_entity.id
_entity.type
_entity.pdbx_description
1 polymer ?
#
loop_
_entity_poly.entity_id
_entity_poly.type
_entity_poly.pdbx_seq_one_letter_code
_entity_poly.pdbx_strand_id
1 'polypeptide(L)'
;MKIACIIPSRYASTRLPGKPLRMIAGKTLVQRVYERAILAKLPDVVIVATDHKDIEKEVRSFGGDVVMTSADHPTGTDRLAEVAESLPDYDIIVNVQGDEPLIDPNVIDLLAKTLVERAELDMVTVATPLKNDDYEDPSAVKVVVNQKGEACLLYTSPSPRDGLLSR
;
A
#
# COMPACT_ATOMS: atom_id res chain seq x y z
N MET A 1 -14.60 10.47 -12.56
CA MET A 1 -13.33 10.35 -11.84
C MET A 1 -12.80 8.95 -12.11
N LYS A 2 -11.54 8.86 -12.53
CA LYS A 2 -10.87 7.58 -12.76
C LYS A 2 -10.00 7.21 -11.54
N ILE A 3 -9.99 5.94 -11.20
CA ILE A 3 -9.35 5.44 -9.97
C ILE A 3 -8.34 4.37 -10.34
N ALA A 4 -7.07 4.55 -9.95
CA ALA A 4 -6.04 3.53 -10.09
C ALA A 4 -5.68 2.94 -8.72
N CYS A 5 -5.64 1.61 -8.63
CA CYS A 5 -5.11 0.89 -7.50
C CYS A 5 -3.65 0.50 -7.80
N ILE A 6 -2.70 0.92 -6.98
CA ILE A 6 -1.28 0.64 -7.19
C ILE A 6 -0.74 -0.20 -6.04
N ILE A 7 -0.01 -1.28 -6.40
CA ILE A 7 0.61 -2.22 -5.47
C ILE A 7 2.13 -2.07 -5.57
N PRO A 8 2.79 -1.31 -4.67
CA PRO A 8 4.24 -1.20 -4.68
C PRO A 8 4.88 -2.53 -4.27
N SER A 9 5.78 -3.04 -5.10
CA SER A 9 6.42 -4.35 -4.92
C SER A 9 7.90 -4.26 -5.24
N ARG A 10 8.74 -3.98 -4.23
CA ARG A 10 10.20 -3.91 -4.39
C ARG A 10 10.86 -5.26 -4.11
N TYR A 11 11.92 -5.55 -4.86
CA TYR A 11 12.72 -6.76 -4.64
C TYR A 11 13.61 -6.66 -3.39
N ALA A 12 14.24 -5.51 -3.21
CA ALA A 12 15.14 -5.23 -2.09
C ALA A 12 14.33 -5.02 -0.80
N SER A 13 14.19 -6.07 -0.02
CA SER A 13 13.67 -6.03 1.35
C SER A 13 14.78 -6.44 2.32
N THR A 14 15.09 -5.60 3.31
CA THR A 14 16.14 -5.86 4.29
C THR A 14 15.87 -7.11 5.13
N ARG A 15 14.61 -7.40 5.44
CA ARG A 15 14.19 -8.57 6.25
C ARG A 15 14.02 -9.84 5.42
N LEU A 16 13.53 -9.73 4.17
CA LEU A 16 13.24 -10.88 3.31
C LEU A 16 13.42 -10.48 1.84
N PRO A 17 14.62 -10.61 1.25
CA PRO A 17 14.86 -10.34 -0.16
C PRO A 17 13.94 -11.18 -1.06
N GLY A 18 13.42 -10.55 -2.13
CA GLY A 18 12.49 -11.22 -3.06
C GLY A 18 11.14 -11.58 -2.43
N LYS A 19 10.73 -10.91 -1.34
CA LYS A 19 9.45 -11.14 -0.64
C LYS A 19 8.25 -11.25 -1.60
N PRO A 20 8.07 -10.40 -2.63
CA PRO A 20 6.93 -10.48 -3.54
C PRO A 20 6.84 -11.80 -4.32
N LEU A 21 7.97 -12.45 -4.56
CA LEU A 21 8.08 -13.71 -5.30
C LEU A 21 7.97 -14.97 -4.41
N ARG A 22 7.82 -14.80 -3.10
CA ARG A 22 7.65 -15.95 -2.21
C ARG A 22 6.31 -16.63 -2.41
N MET A 23 6.36 -17.97 -2.45
CA MET A 23 5.18 -18.79 -2.67
C MET A 23 4.33 -18.88 -1.41
N ILE A 24 3.03 -18.64 -1.55
CA ILE A 24 2.00 -18.79 -0.52
C ILE A 24 0.88 -19.65 -1.12
N ALA A 25 0.79 -20.90 -0.67
CA ALA A 25 -0.24 -21.84 -1.13
C ALA A 25 -0.34 -21.90 -2.68
N GLY A 26 0.81 -22.12 -3.35
CA GLY A 26 0.87 -22.36 -4.79
C GLY A 26 0.86 -21.12 -5.69
N LYS A 27 0.85 -19.89 -5.13
CA LYS A 27 0.93 -18.62 -5.86
C LYS A 27 1.94 -17.71 -5.19
N THR A 28 2.53 -16.78 -5.92
CA THR A 28 3.44 -15.79 -5.34
C THR A 28 2.67 -14.79 -4.46
N LEU A 29 3.36 -14.15 -3.51
CA LEU A 29 2.76 -13.11 -2.67
C LEU A 29 2.16 -11.99 -3.52
N VAL A 30 2.90 -11.48 -4.52
CA VAL A 30 2.42 -10.42 -5.41
C VAL A 30 1.18 -10.85 -6.18
N GLN A 31 1.11 -12.11 -6.65
CA GLN A 31 -0.08 -12.66 -7.31
C GLN A 31 -1.28 -12.68 -6.35
N ARG A 32 -1.09 -13.10 -5.10
CA ARG A 32 -2.15 -13.11 -4.09
C ARG A 32 -2.73 -11.73 -3.83
N VAL A 33 -1.85 -10.73 -3.65
CA VAL A 33 -2.29 -9.34 -3.44
C VAL A 33 -3.03 -8.81 -4.66
N TYR A 34 -2.47 -9.01 -5.86
CA TYR A 34 -3.08 -8.58 -7.11
C TYR A 34 -4.47 -9.18 -7.31
N GLU A 35 -4.60 -10.51 -7.16
CA GLU A 35 -5.89 -11.23 -7.29
C GLU A 35 -6.94 -10.75 -6.28
N ARG A 36 -6.53 -10.27 -5.12
CA ARG A 36 -7.45 -9.66 -4.15
C ARG A 36 -7.84 -8.25 -4.58
N ALA A 37 -6.88 -7.44 -5.02
CA ALA A 37 -7.13 -6.07 -5.41
C ALA A 37 -8.07 -5.95 -6.62
N ILE A 38 -7.96 -6.84 -7.62
CA ILE A 38 -8.86 -6.83 -8.80
C ILE A 38 -10.30 -7.23 -8.49
N LEU A 39 -10.60 -7.72 -7.29
CA LEU A 39 -11.99 -7.98 -6.86
C LEU A 39 -12.69 -6.70 -6.36
N ALA A 40 -11.97 -5.62 -6.13
CA ALA A 40 -12.55 -4.32 -5.86
C ALA A 40 -13.29 -3.82 -7.12
N LYS A 41 -14.36 -3.06 -6.92
CA LYS A 41 -15.31 -2.69 -7.99
C LYS A 41 -15.11 -1.26 -8.51
N LEU A 42 -14.49 -0.40 -7.71
CA LEU A 42 -14.34 1.01 -8.03
C LEU A 42 -13.05 1.35 -8.80
N PRO A 43 -11.90 0.69 -8.57
CA PRO A 43 -10.73 0.96 -9.39
C PRO A 43 -10.92 0.56 -10.84
N ASP A 44 -10.57 1.47 -11.77
CA ASP A 44 -10.59 1.21 -13.22
C ASP A 44 -9.41 0.33 -13.65
N VAL A 45 -8.31 0.37 -12.87
CA VAL A 45 -7.10 -0.40 -13.13
C VAL A 45 -6.42 -0.80 -11.82
N VAL A 46 -5.76 -1.96 -11.82
CA VAL A 46 -4.85 -2.40 -10.75
C VAL A 46 -3.48 -2.60 -11.34
N ILE A 47 -2.46 -1.93 -10.81
CA ILE A 47 -1.10 -1.91 -11.35
C ILE A 47 -0.11 -2.32 -10.26
N VAL A 48 0.81 -3.24 -10.58
CA VAL A 48 1.98 -3.50 -9.73
C VAL A 48 3.11 -2.55 -10.13
N ALA A 49 3.64 -1.82 -9.16
CA ALA A 49 4.80 -0.94 -9.35
C ALA A 49 6.06 -1.61 -8.81
N THR A 50 7.04 -1.88 -9.66
CA THR A 50 8.24 -2.63 -9.26
C THR A 50 9.53 -2.09 -9.89
N ASP A 51 10.65 -2.33 -9.22
CA ASP A 51 12.01 -2.03 -9.69
C ASP A 51 12.75 -3.26 -10.24
N HIS A 52 12.09 -4.43 -10.29
CA HIS A 52 12.80 -5.69 -10.57
C HIS A 52 12.14 -6.50 -11.67
N LYS A 53 12.96 -6.92 -12.65
CA LYS A 53 12.52 -7.68 -13.84
C LYS A 53 11.87 -9.03 -13.51
N ASP A 54 12.29 -9.69 -12.44
CA ASP A 54 11.66 -10.98 -12.07
C ASP A 54 10.25 -10.77 -11.54
N ILE A 55 10.00 -9.67 -10.83
CA ILE A 55 8.64 -9.32 -10.39
C ILE A 55 7.79 -8.92 -11.59
N GLU A 56 8.33 -8.12 -12.52
CA GLU A 56 7.65 -7.78 -13.77
C GLU A 56 7.26 -9.03 -14.54
N LYS A 57 8.20 -9.96 -14.74
CA LYS A 57 7.97 -11.22 -15.43
C LYS A 57 6.87 -12.05 -14.76
N GLU A 58 6.93 -12.15 -13.43
CA GLU A 58 5.92 -12.86 -12.65
C GLU A 58 4.53 -12.25 -12.83
N VAL A 59 4.42 -10.91 -12.69
CA VAL A 59 3.12 -10.22 -12.84
C VAL A 59 2.54 -10.42 -14.23
N ARG A 60 3.37 -10.31 -15.28
CA ARG A 60 2.95 -10.57 -16.67
C ARG A 60 2.52 -12.02 -16.87
N SER A 61 3.15 -12.98 -16.18
CA SER A 61 2.86 -14.41 -16.34
C SER A 61 1.44 -14.80 -15.94
N PHE A 62 0.84 -14.09 -14.98
CA PHE A 62 -0.55 -14.29 -14.58
C PHE A 62 -1.52 -13.24 -15.18
N GLY A 63 -1.06 -12.42 -16.13
CA GLY A 63 -1.88 -11.44 -16.85
C GLY A 63 -2.12 -10.14 -16.09
N GLY A 64 -1.31 -9.82 -15.07
CA GLY A 64 -1.42 -8.58 -14.33
C GLY A 64 -0.74 -7.40 -15.04
N ASP A 65 -1.24 -6.18 -14.76
CA ASP A 65 -0.62 -4.95 -15.21
C ASP A 65 0.55 -4.56 -14.31
N VAL A 66 1.66 -4.15 -14.92
CA VAL A 66 2.88 -3.81 -14.21
C VAL A 66 3.60 -2.63 -14.85
N VAL A 67 4.11 -1.74 -14.02
CA VAL A 67 4.94 -0.60 -14.40
C VAL A 67 6.30 -0.74 -13.73
N MET A 68 7.37 -0.60 -14.52
CA MET A 68 8.73 -0.53 -14.01
C MET A 68 9.01 0.89 -13.50
N THR A 69 9.61 0.97 -12.33
CA THR A 69 9.93 2.23 -11.65
C THR A 69 11.39 2.26 -11.24
N SER A 70 11.92 3.42 -10.88
CA SER A 70 13.28 3.56 -10.39
C SER A 70 13.56 2.65 -9.18
N ALA A 71 14.77 2.10 -9.12
CA ALA A 71 15.27 1.37 -7.96
C ALA A 71 15.67 2.30 -6.81
N ASP A 72 15.86 3.59 -7.08
CA ASP A 72 16.39 4.58 -6.13
C ASP A 72 15.33 5.13 -5.16
N HIS A 73 14.06 4.74 -5.33
CA HIS A 73 13.00 5.18 -4.43
C HIS A 73 13.21 4.69 -2.99
N PRO A 74 13.31 5.59 -2.01
CA PRO A 74 13.52 5.23 -0.61
C PRO A 74 12.28 4.55 0.00
N THR A 75 11.07 4.92 -0.46
CA THR A 75 9.80 4.40 0.06
C THR A 75 8.87 3.85 -1.02
N GLY A 76 7.84 3.12 -0.59
CA GLY A 76 6.76 2.70 -1.49
C GLY A 76 5.92 3.88 -1.98
N THR A 77 5.79 4.94 -1.19
CA THR A 77 5.03 6.14 -1.55
C THR A 77 5.71 6.91 -2.69
N ASP A 78 7.05 7.05 -2.67
CA ASP A 78 7.79 7.68 -3.77
C ASP A 78 7.60 6.90 -5.08
N ARG A 79 7.56 5.56 -5.00
CA ARG A 79 7.27 4.69 -6.14
C ARG A 79 5.86 4.88 -6.68
N LEU A 80 4.88 5.07 -5.78
CA LEU A 80 3.52 5.40 -6.20
C LEU A 80 3.45 6.74 -6.92
N ALA A 81 4.18 7.74 -6.44
CA ALA A 81 4.22 9.07 -7.05
C ALA A 81 4.73 8.99 -8.50
N GLU A 82 5.82 8.26 -8.76
CA GLU A 82 6.33 8.05 -10.13
C GLU A 82 5.27 7.42 -11.04
N VAL A 83 4.56 6.38 -10.56
CA VAL A 83 3.49 5.76 -11.36
C VAL A 83 2.33 6.73 -11.58
N ALA A 84 1.92 7.47 -10.54
CA ALA A 84 0.83 8.44 -10.63
C ALA A 84 1.12 9.55 -11.65
N GLU A 85 2.36 10.03 -11.74
CA GLU A 85 2.79 10.99 -12.77
C GLU A 85 2.63 10.42 -14.19
N SER A 86 2.75 9.11 -14.38
CA SER A 86 2.52 8.43 -15.66
C SER A 86 1.05 8.21 -15.99
N LEU A 87 0.15 8.50 -15.05
CA LEU A 87 -1.30 8.28 -15.13
C LEU A 87 -2.09 9.60 -15.01
N PRO A 88 -1.87 10.59 -15.89
CA PRO A 88 -2.46 11.94 -15.73
C PRO A 88 -3.99 11.97 -15.82
N ASP A 89 -4.60 10.91 -16.35
CA ASP A 89 -6.06 10.78 -16.48
C ASP A 89 -6.76 10.20 -15.23
N TYR A 90 -5.97 9.81 -14.21
CA TYR A 90 -6.52 9.22 -12.99
C TYR A 90 -6.54 10.26 -11.86
N ASP A 91 -7.72 10.42 -11.28
CA ASP A 91 -7.99 11.43 -10.25
C ASP A 91 -7.65 10.91 -8.85
N ILE A 92 -7.77 9.60 -8.63
CA ILE A 92 -7.59 8.96 -7.32
C ILE A 92 -6.61 7.80 -7.44
N ILE A 93 -5.65 7.77 -6.53
CA ILE A 93 -4.69 6.67 -6.39
C ILE A 93 -4.96 5.94 -5.07
N VAL A 94 -5.27 4.65 -5.14
CA VAL A 94 -5.39 3.78 -3.97
C VAL A 94 -4.12 2.96 -3.81
N ASN A 95 -3.46 3.12 -2.67
CA ASN A 95 -2.26 2.36 -2.32
C ASN A 95 -2.65 1.06 -1.61
N VAL A 96 -2.36 -0.08 -2.21
CA VAL A 96 -2.48 -1.40 -1.57
C VAL A 96 -1.10 -1.96 -1.30
N GLN A 97 -0.80 -2.25 -0.03
CA GLN A 97 0.51 -2.75 0.35
C GLN A 97 0.79 -4.12 -0.28
N GLY A 98 1.98 -4.26 -0.87
CA GLY A 98 2.40 -5.50 -1.57
C GLY A 98 2.59 -6.73 -0.67
N ASP A 99 2.30 -6.61 0.64
CA ASP A 99 2.39 -7.70 1.62
C ASP A 99 1.07 -8.01 2.33
N GLU A 100 -0.05 -7.58 1.76
CA GLU A 100 -1.40 -7.86 2.27
C GLU A 100 -2.17 -8.86 1.39
N PRO A 101 -1.80 -10.15 1.39
CA PRO A 101 -2.43 -11.17 0.52
C PRO A 101 -3.89 -11.45 0.87
N LEU A 102 -4.38 -10.95 1.98
CA LEU A 102 -5.76 -11.11 2.47
C LEU A 102 -6.52 -9.78 2.51
N ILE A 103 -6.03 -8.73 1.85
CA ILE A 103 -6.73 -7.45 1.79
C ILE A 103 -8.21 -7.64 1.40
N ASP A 104 -9.11 -7.01 2.13
CA ASP A 104 -10.53 -7.03 1.77
C ASP A 104 -10.79 -6.04 0.63
N PRO A 105 -11.28 -6.49 -0.55
CA PRO A 105 -11.62 -5.61 -1.66
C PRO A 105 -12.60 -4.49 -1.30
N ASN A 106 -13.50 -4.73 -0.33
CA ASN A 106 -14.43 -3.71 0.13
C ASN A 106 -13.73 -2.54 0.84
N VAL A 107 -12.56 -2.76 1.43
CA VAL A 107 -11.74 -1.68 2.02
C VAL A 107 -11.17 -0.78 0.92
N ILE A 108 -10.74 -1.36 -0.20
CA ILE A 108 -10.28 -0.61 -1.38
C ILE A 108 -11.42 0.27 -1.91
N ASP A 109 -12.60 -0.32 -2.08
CA ASP A 109 -13.80 0.40 -2.53
C ASP A 109 -14.21 1.49 -1.52
N LEU A 110 -14.14 1.22 -0.22
CA LEU A 110 -14.46 2.20 0.83
C LEU A 110 -13.56 3.43 0.75
N LEU A 111 -12.25 3.25 0.60
CA LEU A 111 -11.29 4.35 0.48
C LEU A 111 -11.54 5.18 -0.78
N ALA A 112 -11.68 4.51 -1.92
CA ALA A 112 -11.96 5.16 -3.19
C ALA A 112 -13.29 5.95 -3.14
N LYS A 113 -14.36 5.32 -2.65
CA LYS A 113 -15.67 5.95 -2.50
C LYS A 113 -15.62 7.17 -1.60
N THR A 114 -14.90 7.11 -0.48
CA THR A 114 -14.78 8.23 0.45
C THR A 114 -14.18 9.46 -0.22
N LEU A 115 -13.12 9.30 -1.03
CA LEU A 115 -12.52 10.41 -1.79
C LEU A 115 -13.43 10.93 -2.90
N VAL A 116 -14.22 10.06 -3.55
CA VAL A 116 -15.21 10.48 -4.55
C VAL A 116 -16.33 11.32 -3.92
N GLU A 117 -16.81 10.93 -2.74
CA GLU A 117 -17.94 11.59 -2.06
C GLU A 117 -17.52 12.84 -1.28
N ARG A 118 -16.25 12.95 -0.90
CA ARG A 118 -15.70 14.03 -0.09
C ARG A 118 -14.53 14.69 -0.78
N ALA A 119 -14.83 15.52 -1.77
CA ALA A 119 -13.84 16.20 -2.60
C ALA A 119 -12.93 17.20 -1.83
N GLU A 120 -13.29 17.52 -0.59
CA GLU A 120 -12.48 18.36 0.30
C GLU A 120 -11.32 17.60 0.96
N LEU A 121 -11.26 16.27 0.81
CA LEU A 121 -10.20 15.45 1.38
C LEU A 121 -9.11 15.16 0.35
N ASP A 122 -7.88 15.46 0.72
CA ASP A 122 -6.70 15.13 -0.10
C ASP A 122 -6.24 13.67 0.11
N MET A 123 -6.53 13.08 1.27
CA MET A 123 -6.08 11.74 1.62
C MET A 123 -7.01 11.06 2.63
N VAL A 124 -7.22 9.76 2.47
CA VAL A 124 -7.93 8.92 3.44
C VAL A 124 -7.12 7.66 3.74
N THR A 125 -7.29 7.13 4.93
CA THR A 125 -6.73 5.83 5.33
C THR A 125 -7.72 5.09 6.24
N VAL A 126 -7.47 3.81 6.48
CA VAL A 126 -8.26 3.01 7.41
C VAL A 126 -7.53 2.84 8.72
N ALA A 127 -8.28 2.78 9.81
CA ALA A 127 -7.79 2.45 11.13
C ALA A 127 -8.69 1.38 11.76
N THR A 128 -8.13 0.59 12.65
CA THR A 128 -8.84 -0.40 13.45
C THR A 128 -8.70 -0.04 14.94
N PRO A 129 -9.67 -0.41 15.79
CA PRO A 129 -9.51 -0.25 17.23
C PRO A 129 -8.21 -0.88 17.72
N LEU A 130 -7.46 -0.13 18.53
CA LEU A 130 -6.21 -0.58 19.11
C LEU A 130 -6.49 -1.67 20.15
N LYS A 131 -5.73 -2.77 20.10
CA LYS A 131 -5.74 -3.79 21.14
C LYS A 131 -4.78 -3.37 22.26
N ASN A 132 -5.06 -3.81 23.50
CA ASN A 132 -4.23 -3.45 24.64
C ASN A 132 -2.74 -3.84 24.47
N ASP A 133 -2.49 -5.00 23.86
CA ASP A 133 -1.12 -5.51 23.64
C ASP A 133 -0.36 -4.72 22.56
N ASP A 134 -1.08 -4.04 21.65
CA ASP A 134 -0.48 -3.25 20.58
C ASP A 134 -0.08 -1.83 21.04
N TYR A 135 -0.47 -1.43 22.26
CA TYR A 135 -0.27 -0.06 22.73
C TYR A 135 1.22 0.29 22.87
N GLU A 136 2.03 -0.64 23.33
CA GLU A 136 3.48 -0.47 23.49
C GLU A 136 4.28 -1.05 22.31
N ASP A 137 3.64 -1.71 21.36
CA ASP A 137 4.31 -2.26 20.19
C ASP A 137 4.84 -1.13 19.29
N PRO A 138 6.19 -1.02 19.12
CA PRO A 138 6.79 0.01 18.26
C PRO A 138 6.54 -0.23 16.77
N SER A 139 6.05 -1.41 16.36
CA SER A 139 5.71 -1.71 14.98
C SER A 139 4.28 -1.32 14.62
N ALA A 140 3.41 -1.15 15.63
CA ALA A 140 2.03 -0.72 15.44
C ALA A 140 1.96 0.81 15.34
N VAL A 141 1.47 1.32 14.21
CA VAL A 141 1.21 2.75 14.05
C VAL A 141 -0.11 3.10 14.75
N LYS A 142 -0.07 4.08 15.65
CA LYS A 142 -1.23 4.61 16.36
C LYS A 142 -1.69 5.89 15.66
N VAL A 143 -2.99 6.10 15.61
CA VAL A 143 -3.59 7.34 15.10
C VAL A 143 -4.44 8.01 16.18
N VAL A 144 -4.24 9.30 16.34
CA VAL A 144 -5.14 10.16 17.15
C VAL A 144 -6.04 10.93 16.20
N VAL A 145 -7.34 10.85 16.41
CA VAL A 145 -8.34 11.52 15.58
C VAL A 145 -9.03 12.64 16.35
N ASN A 146 -9.45 13.68 15.63
CA ASN A 146 -10.28 14.72 16.19
C ASN A 146 -11.77 14.30 16.22
N GLN A 147 -12.64 15.19 16.71
CA GLN A 147 -14.09 14.94 16.79
C GLN A 147 -14.77 14.74 15.42
N LYS A 148 -14.10 15.14 14.33
CA LYS A 148 -14.59 14.94 12.96
C LYS A 148 -14.10 13.64 12.32
N GLY A 149 -13.27 12.85 13.04
CA GLY A 149 -12.65 11.64 12.52
C GLY A 149 -11.41 11.89 11.63
N GLU A 150 -10.87 13.12 11.64
CA GLU A 150 -9.65 13.46 10.91
C GLU A 150 -8.42 13.08 11.73
N ALA A 151 -7.42 12.50 11.08
CA ALA A 151 -6.16 12.12 11.72
C ALA A 151 -5.34 13.38 12.07
N CYS A 152 -5.10 13.59 13.37
CA CYS A 152 -4.28 14.69 13.88
C CYS A 152 -2.82 14.29 14.07
N LEU A 153 -2.57 13.04 14.40
CA LEU A 153 -1.25 12.51 14.70
C LEU A 153 -1.17 11.03 14.37
N LEU A 154 -0.11 10.64 13.69
CA LEU A 154 0.30 9.24 13.54
C LEU A 154 1.63 9.05 14.24
N TYR A 155 1.74 8.04 15.09
CA TYR A 155 2.98 7.76 15.83
C TYR A 155 3.14 6.28 16.12
N THR A 156 4.38 5.87 16.39
CA THR A 156 4.71 4.56 16.93
C THR A 156 5.15 4.71 18.38
N SER A 157 5.03 3.67 19.19
CA SER A 157 5.60 3.68 20.55
C SER A 157 7.13 3.80 20.45
N PRO A 158 7.79 4.49 21.42
CA PRO A 158 9.24 4.60 21.43
C PRO A 158 9.89 3.23 21.37
N SER A 159 10.80 3.05 20.40
CA SER A 159 11.63 1.85 20.37
C SER A 159 12.89 2.09 21.22
N PRO A 160 13.57 1.04 21.70
CA PRO A 160 14.87 1.19 22.39
C PRO A 160 15.93 1.93 21.57
N ARG A 161 15.75 2.03 20.24
CA ARG A 161 16.63 2.79 19.32
C ARG A 161 16.37 4.29 19.35
N ASP A 162 15.14 4.73 19.68
CA ASP A 162 14.77 6.14 19.70
C ASP A 162 15.41 6.86 20.91
N GLY A 163 15.67 6.15 22.01
CA GLY A 163 16.38 6.67 23.19
C GLY A 163 17.85 7.01 22.96
N LEU A 164 18.44 6.59 21.85
CA LEU A 164 19.82 6.92 21.48
C LEU A 164 19.95 8.20 20.65
N LEU A 165 18.84 8.73 20.13
CA LEU A 165 18.81 9.95 19.31
C LEU A 165 18.47 11.22 20.13
N SER A 166 18.18 11.07 21.42
CA SER A 166 17.81 12.18 22.32
C SER A 166 18.96 12.64 23.25
N ARG A 167 20.22 12.49 22.83
CA ARG A 167 21.39 13.05 23.55
C ARG A 167 22.20 13.96 22.65
#